data_e9fd66b5f729401fc3e45fe3d28bbc5f
#
_entry.id   e9fd66b5f729401fc3e45fe3d28bbc5f
#
_cell.length_a   1.000
_cell.length_b   1.000
_cell.length_c   1.000
_cell.angle_alpha   90.00
_cell.angle_beta   90.00
_cell.angle_gamma   90.00
#
_symmetry.space_group_name_H-M   'P 1'
#
loop_
_entity.id
_entity.type
_entity.pdbx_description
1 polymer ?
#
loop_
_entity_poly.entity_id
_entity_poly.type
_entity_poly.pdbx_seq_one_letter_code
_entity_poly.pdbx_strand_id
1 'polypeptide(L)'
;GAKIIIGLLMLKELLRIVKHKINHPNKSRLMKRTKEDYPFFNLFSIVGTWESVNLNPTVIIYRNDKEYLLSIIYVSETTKQASPATYEIQQDGSLYFIAIASKRLYVDYDSAKDILSISSLGDYLRN
;
A
#
# COMPACT_ATOMS: atom_id res chain seq x y z
N GLY A 1 -8.88 -7.97 17.80
CA GLY A 1 -10.28 -8.30 17.82
C GLY A 1 -11.13 -7.38 16.97
N ALA A 2 -12.41 -7.66 16.91
CA ALA A 2 -13.33 -6.88 16.09
C ALA A 2 -13.38 -5.41 16.50
N LYS A 3 -13.27 -5.12 17.77
CA LYS A 3 -13.27 -3.74 18.26
C LYS A 3 -12.08 -2.96 17.75
N ILE A 4 -10.92 -3.56 17.65
CA ILE A 4 -9.72 -2.92 17.15
C ILE A 4 -9.89 -2.61 15.67
N ILE A 5 -10.44 -3.55 14.91
CA ILE A 5 -10.69 -3.38 13.48
C ILE A 5 -11.66 -2.23 13.25
N ILE A 6 -12.74 -2.18 14.01
CA ILE A 6 -13.74 -1.11 13.89
C ILE A 6 -13.11 0.24 14.22
N GLY A 7 -12.31 0.30 15.28
CA GLY A 7 -11.61 1.52 15.65
C GLY A 7 -10.66 2.01 14.57
N LEU A 8 -9.92 1.09 13.96
CA LEU A 8 -9.02 1.43 12.87
C LEU A 8 -9.76 1.94 11.65
N LEU A 9 -10.91 1.34 11.33
CA LEU A 9 -11.73 1.79 10.21
C LEU A 9 -12.28 3.19 10.44
N MET A 10 -12.73 3.48 11.66
CA MET A 10 -13.22 4.82 11.99
C MET A 10 -12.11 5.85 11.92
N LEU A 11 -10.94 5.53 12.46
CA LEU A 11 -9.78 6.40 12.39
C LEU A 11 -9.39 6.66 10.93
N LYS A 12 -9.42 5.63 10.12
CA LYS A 12 -9.11 5.73 8.69
C LYS A 12 -10.08 6.68 7.99
N GLU A 13 -11.36 6.62 8.31
CA GLU A 13 -12.35 7.53 7.73
C GLU A 13 -12.07 8.99 8.11
N LEU A 14 -11.75 9.24 9.36
CA LEU A 14 -11.37 10.57 9.82
C LEU A 14 -10.13 11.07 9.10
N LEU A 15 -9.13 10.21 8.97
CA LEU A 15 -7.89 10.55 8.27
C LEU A 15 -8.15 10.85 6.79
N ARG A 16 -9.05 10.12 6.17
CA ARG A 16 -9.43 10.36 4.79
C ARG A 16 -10.04 11.74 4.61
N ILE A 17 -10.94 12.12 5.51
CA ILE A 17 -11.59 13.42 5.47
C ILE A 17 -10.57 14.54 5.63
N VAL A 18 -9.69 14.42 6.61
CA VAL A 18 -8.64 15.41 6.86
C VAL A 18 -7.70 15.49 5.66
N LYS A 19 -7.26 14.35 5.15
CA LYS A 19 -6.37 14.29 4.00
C LYS A 19 -7.00 14.93 2.77
N HIS A 20 -8.28 14.69 2.55
CA HIS A 20 -8.99 15.28 1.42
C HIS A 20 -9.03 16.80 1.53
N LYS A 21 -9.33 17.34 2.70
CA LYS A 21 -9.35 18.78 2.94
C LYS A 21 -7.97 19.40 2.76
N ILE A 22 -6.93 18.74 3.25
CA ILE A 22 -5.56 19.23 3.14
C ILE A 22 -5.08 19.16 1.70
N ASN A 23 -5.38 18.07 1.00
CA ASN A 23 -4.93 17.90 -0.37
C ASN A 23 -5.58 18.88 -1.34
N HIS A 24 -6.75 19.37 -1.02
CA HIS A 24 -7.45 20.29 -1.90
C HIS A 24 -6.64 21.56 -2.17
N PRO A 25 -6.12 22.26 -1.15
CA PRO A 25 -5.24 23.41 -1.39
C PRO A 25 -3.91 23.03 -2.01
N ASN A 26 -3.45 21.80 -1.78
CA ASN A 26 -2.14 21.34 -2.24
C ASN A 26 -2.18 20.73 -3.65
N LYS A 27 -3.32 20.66 -4.28
CA LYS A 27 -3.46 20.07 -5.60
C LYS A 27 -2.49 20.66 -6.62
N SER A 28 -2.33 21.97 -6.59
CA SER A 28 -1.44 22.66 -7.52
C SER A 28 0.01 22.20 -7.35
N ARG A 29 0.44 22.04 -6.11
CA ARG A 29 1.80 21.58 -5.82
C ARG A 29 2.00 20.14 -6.26
N LEU A 30 1.01 19.29 -6.02
CA LEU A 30 1.09 17.91 -6.44
C LEU A 30 1.18 17.79 -7.96
N MET A 31 0.40 18.59 -8.66
CA MET A 31 0.45 18.62 -10.12
C MET A 31 1.81 19.04 -10.63
N LYS A 32 2.44 20.02 -9.98
CA LYS A 32 3.78 20.45 -10.35
C LYS A 32 4.79 19.34 -10.11
N ARG A 33 4.65 18.60 -9.03
CA ARG A 33 5.54 17.49 -8.70
C ARG A 33 5.44 16.36 -9.70
N THR A 34 4.25 16.02 -10.14
CA THR A 34 4.07 14.93 -11.09
C THR A 34 4.77 15.19 -12.42
N LYS A 35 4.97 16.44 -12.76
CA LYS A 35 5.70 16.79 -13.98
C LYS A 35 7.18 16.39 -13.92
N GLU A 36 7.68 16.17 -12.70
CA GLU A 36 9.08 15.79 -12.50
C GLU A 36 9.27 14.28 -12.43
N ASP A 37 8.19 13.51 -12.54
CA ASP A 37 8.21 12.04 -12.53
C ASP A 37 8.83 11.45 -11.27
N TYR A 38 8.71 12.16 -10.15
CA TYR A 38 9.19 11.65 -8.87
C TYR A 38 8.09 10.93 -8.12
N PRO A 39 8.37 9.75 -7.56
CA PRO A 39 7.45 9.12 -6.61
C PRO A 39 7.31 9.98 -5.36
N PHE A 40 6.15 9.92 -4.72
CA PHE A 40 5.88 10.67 -3.52
C PHE A 40 6.48 10.04 -2.27
N PHE A 41 7.06 8.86 -2.38
CA PHE A 41 7.71 8.18 -1.27
C PHE A 41 8.81 7.28 -1.81
N ASN A 42 9.73 6.90 -0.90
CA ASN A 42 10.82 6.02 -1.22
C ASN A 42 10.40 4.58 -0.90
N LEU A 43 10.67 3.66 -1.81
CA LEU A 43 10.32 2.24 -1.62
C LEU A 43 10.92 1.65 -0.34
N PHE A 44 12.09 2.13 0.07
CA PHE A 44 12.69 1.67 1.32
C PHE A 44 11.76 1.93 2.50
N SER A 45 10.96 2.99 2.45
CA SER A 45 10.04 3.35 3.54
C SER A 45 8.93 2.33 3.75
N ILE A 46 8.61 1.53 2.74
CA ILE A 46 7.52 0.57 2.85
C ILE A 46 8.00 -0.87 3.03
N VAL A 47 9.30 -1.07 3.21
CA VAL A 47 9.83 -2.40 3.54
C VAL A 47 9.29 -2.85 4.89
N GLY A 48 8.76 -4.07 4.95
CA GLY A 48 8.21 -4.62 6.18
C GLY A 48 7.02 -5.51 5.92
N THR A 49 6.38 -5.91 7.00
CA THR A 49 5.18 -6.75 6.97
C THR A 49 3.96 -5.87 7.21
N TRP A 50 2.94 -6.07 6.40
CA TRP A 50 1.77 -5.22 6.39
C TRP A 50 0.50 -6.06 6.54
N GLU A 51 -0.35 -5.66 7.49
CA GLU A 51 -1.61 -6.36 7.76
C GLU A 51 -2.78 -5.55 7.25
N SER A 52 -3.70 -6.24 6.56
CA SER A 52 -4.87 -5.60 5.98
C SER A 52 -5.86 -5.17 7.04
N VAL A 53 -6.44 -3.98 6.88
CA VAL A 53 -7.55 -3.55 7.73
C VAL A 53 -8.88 -4.15 7.26
N ASN A 54 -8.90 -4.77 6.07
CA ASN A 54 -10.11 -5.31 5.46
C ASN A 54 -10.07 -6.84 5.32
N LEU A 55 -9.23 -7.51 6.10
CA LEU A 55 -9.08 -8.97 6.08
C LEU A 55 -8.58 -9.53 4.75
N ASN A 56 -7.90 -8.73 3.98
CA ASN A 56 -7.20 -9.19 2.79
C ASN A 56 -5.89 -9.85 3.19
N PRO A 57 -5.26 -10.60 2.27
CA PRO A 57 -4.01 -11.29 2.61
C PRO A 57 -2.93 -10.34 3.10
N THR A 58 -2.11 -10.84 4.02
CA THR A 58 -0.92 -10.14 4.50
C THR A 58 0.05 -9.88 3.35
N VAL A 59 0.71 -8.75 3.39
CA VAL A 59 1.68 -8.33 2.38
C VAL A 59 3.03 -8.15 3.04
N ILE A 60 4.07 -8.66 2.39
CA ILE A 60 5.45 -8.45 2.83
C ILE A 60 6.20 -7.77 1.71
N ILE A 61 6.83 -6.64 2.03
CA ILE A 61 7.64 -5.90 1.08
C ILE A 61 9.08 -5.95 1.54
N TYR A 62 9.97 -6.36 0.64
CA TYR A 62 11.38 -6.51 0.98
C TYR A 62 12.25 -6.17 -0.22
N ARG A 63 13.51 -5.90 0.06
CA ARG A 63 14.50 -5.61 -0.96
C ARG A 63 15.30 -6.86 -1.27
N ASN A 64 15.47 -7.15 -2.56
CA ASN A 64 16.32 -8.21 -3.03
C ASN A 64 17.31 -7.60 -4.02
N ASP A 65 18.53 -7.35 -3.55
CA ASP A 65 19.57 -6.68 -4.32
C ASP A 65 19.10 -5.28 -4.74
N LYS A 66 18.88 -5.04 -6.01
CA LYS A 66 18.43 -3.73 -6.51
C LYS A 66 16.93 -3.63 -6.68
N GLU A 67 16.23 -4.73 -6.46
CA GLU A 67 14.80 -4.80 -6.69
C GLU A 67 14.03 -4.78 -5.39
N TYR A 68 12.82 -4.22 -5.44
CA TYR A 68 11.87 -4.31 -4.34
C TYR A 68 10.77 -5.28 -4.74
N LEU A 69 10.51 -6.23 -3.86
CA LEU A 69 9.54 -7.29 -4.09
C LEU A 69 8.39 -7.18 -3.10
N LEU A 70 7.21 -7.52 -3.58
CA LEU A 70 6.00 -7.55 -2.78
C LEU A 70 5.41 -8.95 -2.84
N SER A 71 5.30 -9.60 -1.69
CA SER A 71 4.70 -10.93 -1.58
C SER A 71 3.34 -10.82 -0.94
N ILE A 72 2.35 -11.42 -1.58
CA ILE A 72 1.00 -11.57 -1.02
C ILE A 72 0.91 -12.97 -0.44
N ILE A 73 0.60 -13.06 0.85
CA ILE A 73 0.61 -14.33 1.56
C ILE A 73 -0.81 -14.88 1.59
N TYR A 74 -1.09 -15.83 0.73
CA TYR A 74 -2.39 -16.50 0.70
C TYR A 74 -2.38 -17.66 1.67
N VAL A 75 -3.46 -17.82 2.42
CA VAL A 75 -3.61 -18.94 3.35
C VAL A 75 -4.82 -19.76 2.91
N SER A 76 -4.60 -21.05 2.67
CA SER A 76 -5.68 -21.96 2.35
C SER A 76 -6.54 -22.20 3.58
N GLU A 77 -7.84 -22.00 3.45
CA GLU A 77 -8.77 -22.26 4.54
C GLU A 77 -8.87 -23.76 4.86
N THR A 78 -8.64 -24.59 3.86
CA THR A 78 -8.74 -26.04 4.02
C THR A 78 -7.49 -26.63 4.66
N THR A 79 -6.31 -26.31 4.11
CA THR A 79 -5.05 -26.90 4.56
C THR A 79 -4.33 -26.06 5.61
N LYS A 80 -4.71 -24.78 5.75
CA LYS A 80 -4.03 -23.80 6.61
C LYS A 80 -2.60 -23.53 6.19
N GLN A 81 -2.22 -23.92 4.99
CA GLN A 81 -0.89 -23.66 4.48
C GLN A 81 -0.81 -22.28 3.86
N ALA A 82 0.29 -21.58 4.13
CA ALA A 82 0.58 -20.29 3.54
C ALA A 82 1.29 -20.47 2.20
N SER A 83 0.89 -19.67 1.23
CA SER A 83 1.49 -19.72 -0.11
C SER A 83 1.73 -18.31 -0.58
N PRO A 84 3.00 -17.90 -0.74
CA PRO A 84 3.32 -16.55 -1.21
C PRO A 84 3.21 -16.45 -2.72
N ALA A 85 2.71 -15.31 -3.18
CA ALA A 85 2.80 -14.90 -4.58
C ALA A 85 3.63 -13.62 -4.61
N THR A 86 4.74 -13.64 -5.32
CA THR A 86 5.72 -12.56 -5.26
C THR A 86 5.78 -11.80 -6.59
N TYR A 87 5.79 -10.49 -6.49
CA TYR A 87 5.80 -9.59 -7.63
C TYR A 87 6.85 -8.52 -7.43
N GLU A 88 7.48 -8.09 -8.51
CA GLU A 88 8.40 -6.97 -8.47
C GLU A 88 7.60 -5.66 -8.44
N ILE A 89 8.02 -4.73 -7.60
CA ILE A 89 7.43 -3.40 -7.59
C ILE A 89 8.07 -2.59 -8.69
N GLN A 90 7.27 -2.14 -9.63
CA GLN A 90 7.71 -1.39 -10.80
C GLN A 90 7.31 0.07 -10.67
N GLN A 91 7.93 0.91 -11.46
CA GLN A 91 7.69 2.35 -11.44
C GLN A 91 7.25 2.83 -12.82
N ASP A 92 6.24 3.68 -12.82
CA ASP A 92 5.78 4.36 -14.02
C ASP A 92 5.57 5.83 -13.65
N GLY A 93 6.54 6.67 -14.00
CA GLY A 93 6.52 8.06 -13.59
C GLY A 93 6.59 8.18 -12.08
N SER A 94 5.60 8.82 -11.50
CA SER A 94 5.53 9.02 -10.04
C SER A 94 4.81 7.88 -9.33
N LEU A 95 4.38 6.85 -10.06
CA LEU A 95 3.56 5.78 -9.50
C LEU A 95 4.34 4.48 -9.39
N TYR A 96 4.11 3.76 -8.31
CA TYR A 96 4.58 2.39 -8.14
C TYR A 96 3.43 1.43 -8.34
N PHE A 97 3.72 0.26 -8.90
CA PHE A 97 2.70 -0.76 -9.13
C PHE A 97 3.30 -2.15 -9.17
N ILE A 98 2.44 -3.14 -8.99
CA ILE A 98 2.75 -4.53 -9.27
C ILE A 98 1.83 -5.00 -10.40
N ALA A 99 2.32 -5.91 -11.23
CA ALA A 99 1.53 -6.45 -12.33
C ALA A 99 1.06 -7.86 -11.97
N ILE A 100 -0.24 -8.05 -11.91
CA ILE A 100 -0.84 -9.36 -11.67
C ILE A 100 -1.71 -9.70 -12.87
N ALA A 101 -1.33 -10.76 -13.58
CA ALA A 101 -1.94 -11.12 -14.85
C ALA A 101 -1.81 -9.92 -15.80
N SER A 102 -2.89 -9.38 -16.31
CA SER A 102 -2.84 -8.23 -17.23
C SER A 102 -3.26 -6.94 -16.53
N LYS A 103 -3.31 -6.92 -15.20
CA LYS A 103 -3.72 -5.75 -14.43
C LYS A 103 -2.59 -5.17 -13.63
N ARG A 104 -2.62 -3.85 -13.47
CA ARG A 104 -1.71 -3.15 -12.57
C ARG A 104 -2.42 -2.87 -11.26
N LEU A 105 -1.77 -3.21 -10.15
CA LEU A 105 -2.22 -2.81 -8.83
C LEU A 105 -1.25 -1.76 -8.33
N TYR A 106 -1.76 -0.56 -8.12
CA TYR A 106 -0.92 0.56 -7.70
C TYR A 106 -0.67 0.50 -6.22
N VAL A 107 0.56 0.84 -5.84
CA VAL A 107 1.03 0.83 -4.46
C VAL A 107 1.25 2.28 -4.05
N ASP A 108 0.54 2.71 -3.02
CA ASP A 108 0.65 4.06 -2.49
C ASP A 108 0.96 4.00 -1.00
N TYR A 109 1.56 5.06 -0.48
CA TYR A 109 1.97 5.09 0.91
C TYR A 109 1.79 6.49 1.49
N ASP A 110 1.12 6.54 2.63
CA ASP A 110 0.96 7.77 3.40
C ASP A 110 2.00 7.75 4.53
N SER A 111 3.09 8.48 4.35
CA SER A 111 4.18 8.47 5.32
C SER A 111 3.80 9.10 6.65
N ALA A 112 2.88 10.06 6.64
CA ALA A 112 2.44 10.72 7.87
C ALA A 112 1.65 9.77 8.76
N LYS A 113 0.93 8.83 8.19
CA LYS A 113 0.08 7.89 8.91
C LYS A 113 0.63 6.48 8.93
N ASP A 114 1.69 6.22 8.17
CA ASP A 114 2.27 4.89 7.99
C ASP A 114 1.21 3.90 7.49
N ILE A 115 0.48 4.29 6.46
CA ILE A 115 -0.57 3.48 5.84
C ILE A 115 -0.17 3.17 4.41
N LEU A 116 -0.12 1.87 4.10
CA LEU A 116 0.11 1.38 2.75
C LEU A 116 -1.23 1.11 2.10
N SER A 117 -1.40 1.52 0.85
CA SER A 117 -2.64 1.28 0.10
C SER A 117 -2.32 0.58 -1.20
N ILE A 118 -3.00 -0.52 -1.47
CA ILE A 118 -2.81 -1.29 -2.70
C ILE A 118 -4.16 -1.39 -3.41
N SER A 119 -4.17 -1.04 -4.70
CA SER A 119 -5.39 -1.11 -5.52
C SER A 119 -6.05 -2.49 -5.37
N SER A 120 -7.35 -2.50 -5.22
CA SER A 120 -8.18 -3.71 -5.06
C SER A 120 -8.01 -4.43 -3.72
N LEU A 121 -6.93 -4.20 -3.00
CA LEU A 121 -6.70 -4.85 -1.70
C LEU A 121 -6.99 -3.93 -0.52
N GLY A 122 -6.95 -2.62 -0.74
CA GLY A 122 -7.26 -1.66 0.29
C GLY A 122 -6.05 -1.22 1.09
N ASP A 123 -6.30 -0.82 2.32
CA ASP A 123 -5.28 -0.23 3.18
C ASP A 123 -4.68 -1.26 4.13
N TYR A 124 -3.42 -1.02 4.44
CA TYR A 124 -2.61 -1.90 5.27
C TYR A 124 -1.91 -1.09 6.35
N LEU A 125 -1.77 -1.68 7.51
CA LEU A 125 -1.02 -1.11 8.61
C LEU A 125 0.25 -1.93 8.84
N ARG A 126 1.30 -1.24 9.24
CA ARG A 126 2.57 -1.91 9.52
C ARG A 126 2.44 -2.78 10.74
N ASN A 127 2.93 -3.98 10.60
CA ASN A 127 2.90 -4.94 11.70
C ASN A 127 4.06 -4.67 12.66
#